data_d201f89ded6364374d51298bff1de8bb
#
_entry.id   d201f89ded6364374d51298bff1de8bb
#
_cell.length_a   1.000
_cell.length_b   1.000
_cell.length_c   1.000
_cell.angle_alpha   90.00
_cell.angle_beta   90.00
_cell.angle_gamma   90.00
#
_symmetry.space_group_name_H-M   'P 1'
#
loop_
_entity.id
_entity.type
_entity.pdbx_description
1 polymer ?
#
loop_
_entity_poly.entity_id
_entity_poly.type
_entity_poly.pdbx_seq_one_letter_code
_entity_poly.pdbx_strand_id
1 'polypeptide(L)'
;MTFKYSEMERVITDSVKRSVEGKDVAVAFSGGLDSGLMSAIAKRYANSIHLYTCGTDKAHDVIMAKDLSEKLELPWTHVQISKRNVELLIKEMVSATGTTDPFTITYELQLFCVCREAKEDTVITGQGADEYFMGCAKFVDQTDRDYEMQRDAAVERLIKVSIPCELKIAKHFGKCLLYPYMAEEILSEVGKLDQKELRPKDMDSRKSILRDIASDLGDPCIAARKKKSSQYGSETTNIIRALAREKGMYYNEYIASLCEEVLSGGPAKRTGSVINARADSIVKVQAEDILRQLDISPSEAVEMFYRRIIEDKSMRSVEKRTE
;
A
#
# COMPACT_ATOMS: atom_id res chain seq x y z
N MET A 1 -10.60 10.89 34.63
CA MET A 1 -11.37 11.05 33.37
C MET A 1 -11.16 9.77 32.57
N THR A 2 -12.22 9.19 32.05
CA THR A 2 -12.11 7.99 31.19
C THR A 2 -11.52 8.42 29.84
N PHE A 3 -10.57 7.64 29.30
CA PHE A 3 -9.98 7.89 27.98
C PHE A 3 -11.08 7.92 26.91
N LYS A 4 -11.04 8.91 26.01
CA LYS A 4 -12.11 9.15 25.03
C LYS A 4 -12.35 7.94 24.12
N TYR A 5 -11.29 7.24 23.72
CA TYR A 5 -11.33 6.11 22.78
C TYR A 5 -11.14 4.76 23.47
N SER A 6 -11.49 4.64 24.76
CA SER A 6 -11.31 3.41 25.53
C SER A 6 -11.97 2.18 24.92
N GLU A 7 -13.14 2.33 24.31
CA GLU A 7 -13.81 1.22 23.62
C GLU A 7 -13.08 0.83 22.33
N MET A 8 -12.62 1.79 21.52
CA MET A 8 -11.81 1.52 20.34
C MET A 8 -10.49 0.85 20.71
N GLU A 9 -9.82 1.32 21.78
CA GLU A 9 -8.60 0.70 22.31
C GLU A 9 -8.87 -0.75 22.73
N ARG A 10 -9.96 -0.98 23.45
CA ARG A 10 -10.37 -2.32 23.89
C ARG A 10 -10.58 -3.25 22.69
N VAL A 11 -11.38 -2.86 21.69
CA VAL A 11 -11.65 -3.74 20.53
C VAL A 11 -10.40 -3.99 19.68
N ILE A 12 -9.50 -3.01 19.53
CA ILE A 12 -8.21 -3.20 18.86
C ILE A 12 -7.35 -4.19 19.66
N THR A 13 -7.24 -4.01 20.96
CA THR A 13 -6.46 -4.89 21.84
C THR A 13 -6.99 -6.31 21.83
N ASP A 14 -8.30 -6.50 21.93
CA ASP A 14 -8.96 -7.80 21.90
C ASP A 14 -8.79 -8.50 20.52
N SER A 15 -8.88 -7.73 19.44
CA SER A 15 -8.66 -8.26 18.07
C SER A 15 -7.22 -8.77 17.90
N VAL A 16 -6.23 -7.97 18.31
CA VAL A 16 -4.82 -8.39 18.25
C VAL A 16 -4.60 -9.61 19.16
N LYS A 17 -5.07 -9.56 20.41
CA LYS A 17 -4.94 -10.67 21.36
C LYS A 17 -5.46 -11.97 20.76
N ARG A 18 -6.72 -12.03 20.30
CA ARG A 18 -7.29 -13.22 19.67
C ARG A 18 -6.49 -13.71 18.48
N SER A 19 -5.91 -12.79 17.73
CA SER A 19 -5.13 -13.12 16.54
C SER A 19 -3.79 -13.80 16.86
N VAL A 20 -3.13 -13.40 17.97
CA VAL A 20 -1.73 -13.78 18.25
C VAL A 20 -1.55 -14.64 19.50
N GLU A 21 -2.55 -14.77 20.37
CA GLU A 21 -2.42 -15.50 21.65
C GLU A 21 -1.96 -16.95 21.41
N GLY A 22 -0.88 -17.32 22.09
CA GLY A 22 -0.28 -18.63 21.98
C GLY A 22 0.47 -18.92 20.66
N LYS A 23 0.74 -17.92 19.82
CA LYS A 23 1.44 -18.08 18.54
C LYS A 23 2.80 -17.41 18.54
N ASP A 24 3.70 -17.94 17.70
CA ASP A 24 4.91 -17.26 17.27
C ASP A 24 4.56 -16.45 16.02
N VAL A 25 4.80 -15.13 16.06
CA VAL A 25 4.33 -14.24 15.01
C VAL A 25 5.44 -13.38 14.42
N ALA A 26 5.47 -13.29 13.10
CA ALA A 26 6.18 -12.25 12.38
C ALA A 26 5.32 -11.00 12.27
N VAL A 27 5.92 -9.82 12.26
CA VAL A 27 5.26 -8.56 11.94
C VAL A 27 5.86 -7.97 10.68
N ALA A 28 5.01 -7.65 9.69
CA ALA A 28 5.40 -6.80 8.57
C ALA A 28 5.54 -5.37 9.09
N PHE A 29 6.78 -4.98 9.43
CA PHE A 29 7.09 -3.85 10.29
C PHE A 29 7.76 -2.71 9.54
N SER A 30 7.07 -1.60 9.38
CA SER A 30 7.62 -0.39 8.74
C SER A 30 8.24 0.62 9.74
N GLY A 31 8.18 0.32 11.05
CA GLY A 31 8.56 1.28 12.10
C GLY A 31 7.61 2.48 12.20
N GLY A 32 6.47 2.45 11.51
CA GLY A 32 5.41 3.45 11.58
C GLY A 32 4.41 3.21 12.69
N LEU A 33 3.40 4.08 12.79
CA LEU A 33 2.34 4.03 13.81
C LEU A 33 1.59 2.68 13.78
N ASP A 34 1.11 2.25 12.62
CA ASP A 34 0.19 1.12 12.48
C ASP A 34 0.85 -0.19 12.91
N SER A 35 1.99 -0.52 12.28
CA SER A 35 2.74 -1.72 12.62
C SER A 35 3.37 -1.64 14.02
N GLY A 36 3.73 -0.44 14.48
CA GLY A 36 4.22 -0.20 15.84
C GLY A 36 3.17 -0.54 16.88
N LEU A 37 1.96 -0.02 16.72
CA LEU A 37 0.86 -0.28 17.65
C LEU A 37 0.50 -1.78 17.68
N MET A 38 0.42 -2.43 16.50
CA MET A 38 0.21 -3.88 16.43
C MET A 38 1.31 -4.65 17.17
N SER A 39 2.59 -4.25 16.99
CA SER A 39 3.71 -4.91 17.67
C SER A 39 3.67 -4.74 19.18
N ALA A 40 3.37 -3.54 19.68
CA ALA A 40 3.30 -3.25 21.10
C ALA A 40 2.17 -4.03 21.80
N ILE A 41 1.01 -4.13 21.15
CA ILE A 41 -0.10 -4.93 21.70
C ILE A 41 0.23 -6.42 21.61
N ALA A 42 0.68 -6.91 20.45
CA ALA A 42 1.00 -8.32 20.25
C ALA A 42 2.09 -8.84 21.21
N LYS A 43 3.07 -7.99 21.56
CA LYS A 43 4.13 -8.31 22.56
C LYS A 43 3.55 -8.79 23.90
N ARG A 44 2.33 -8.38 24.24
CA ARG A 44 1.69 -8.73 25.52
C ARG A 44 1.03 -10.11 25.52
N TYR A 45 0.78 -10.69 24.33
CA TYR A 45 -0.08 -11.87 24.20
C TYR A 45 0.50 -13.01 23.36
N ALA A 46 1.41 -12.71 22.43
CA ALA A 46 2.07 -13.73 21.62
C ALA A 46 3.12 -14.53 22.41
N ASN A 47 3.40 -15.76 22.01
CA ASN A 47 4.52 -16.53 22.57
C ASN A 47 5.87 -15.87 22.23
N SER A 48 6.02 -15.50 20.97
CA SER A 48 7.18 -14.75 20.49
C SER A 48 6.78 -13.83 19.35
N ILE A 49 7.56 -12.75 19.19
CA ILE A 49 7.41 -11.78 18.09
C ILE A 49 8.75 -11.54 17.44
N HIS A 50 8.74 -11.50 16.11
CA HIS A 50 9.88 -11.08 15.32
C HIS A 50 9.46 -10.04 14.27
N LEU A 51 10.16 -8.92 14.24
CA LEU A 51 9.86 -7.79 13.35
C LEU A 51 10.67 -7.93 12.05
N TYR A 52 10.02 -7.79 10.90
CA TYR A 52 10.66 -7.83 9.59
C TYR A 52 10.40 -6.56 8.81
N THR A 53 11.46 -5.89 8.36
CA THR A 53 11.35 -4.65 7.59
C THR A 53 12.06 -4.79 6.27
N CYS A 54 11.34 -4.55 5.18
CA CYS A 54 11.87 -4.64 3.83
C CYS A 54 12.24 -3.24 3.28
N GLY A 55 13.43 -3.11 2.69
CA GLY A 55 13.87 -1.85 2.09
C GLY A 55 15.37 -1.85 1.76
N THR A 56 15.87 -0.68 1.32
CA THR A 56 17.32 -0.46 1.18
C THR A 56 17.96 -0.17 2.54
N ASP A 57 19.30 -0.28 2.63
CA ASP A 57 20.03 0.04 3.86
C ASP A 57 19.81 1.46 4.38
N LYS A 58 19.49 2.40 3.47
CA LYS A 58 19.27 3.82 3.77
C LYS A 58 17.82 4.22 3.77
N ALA A 59 16.92 3.26 3.56
CA ALA A 59 15.50 3.52 3.52
C ALA A 59 15.00 4.10 4.84
N HIS A 60 14.12 5.08 4.74
CA HIS A 60 13.51 5.71 5.92
C HIS A 60 12.85 4.67 6.82
N ASP A 61 12.09 3.73 6.25
CA ASP A 61 11.37 2.72 7.02
C ASP A 61 12.32 1.76 7.74
N VAL A 62 13.47 1.42 7.13
CA VAL A 62 14.50 0.58 7.76
C VAL A 62 15.12 1.29 8.96
N ILE A 63 15.47 2.58 8.82
CA ILE A 63 16.04 3.38 9.91
C ILE A 63 15.03 3.53 11.05
N MET A 64 13.77 3.85 10.71
CA MET A 64 12.72 4.04 11.71
C MET A 64 12.33 2.73 12.40
N ALA A 65 12.34 1.62 11.66
CA ALA A 65 12.04 0.30 12.21
C ALA A 65 13.13 -0.17 13.17
N LYS A 66 14.39 0.03 12.82
CA LYS A 66 15.51 -0.27 13.73
C LYS A 66 15.38 0.49 15.05
N ASP A 67 15.21 1.82 15.00
CA ASP A 67 15.02 2.64 16.19
C ASP A 67 13.82 2.20 17.05
N LEU A 68 12.68 1.87 16.39
CA LEU A 68 11.50 1.46 17.15
C LEU A 68 11.62 0.03 17.69
N SER A 69 12.26 -0.88 16.98
CA SER A 69 12.48 -2.26 17.47
C SER A 69 13.34 -2.28 18.73
N GLU A 70 14.36 -1.41 18.81
CA GLU A 70 15.19 -1.24 20.00
C GLU A 70 14.38 -0.70 21.18
N LYS A 71 13.50 0.29 20.95
CA LYS A 71 12.59 0.85 21.98
C LYS A 71 11.54 -0.15 22.46
N LEU A 72 11.05 -0.99 21.56
CA LEU A 72 10.12 -2.06 21.90
C LEU A 72 10.82 -3.31 22.46
N GLU A 73 12.16 -3.35 22.46
CA GLU A 73 12.93 -4.52 22.88
C GLU A 73 12.49 -5.80 22.17
N LEU A 74 12.26 -5.72 20.85
CA LEU A 74 11.82 -6.84 20.03
C LEU A 74 12.89 -7.22 19.00
N PRO A 75 13.08 -8.51 18.71
CA PRO A 75 13.99 -8.96 17.66
C PRO A 75 13.55 -8.43 16.32
N TRP A 76 14.51 -7.98 15.51
CA TRP A 76 14.27 -7.35 14.23
C TRP A 76 15.20 -7.85 13.14
N THR A 77 14.67 -8.07 11.95
CA THR A 77 15.42 -8.44 10.75
C THR A 77 15.19 -7.44 9.64
N HIS A 78 16.27 -6.94 9.06
CA HIS A 78 16.24 -6.16 7.84
C HIS A 78 16.26 -7.09 6.62
N VAL A 79 15.19 -7.04 5.81
CA VAL A 79 15.06 -7.75 4.53
C VAL A 79 15.50 -6.82 3.42
N GLN A 80 16.70 -7.04 2.88
CA GLN A 80 17.32 -6.10 1.96
C GLN A 80 16.74 -6.16 0.55
N ILE A 81 16.27 -5.01 0.05
CA ILE A 81 16.03 -4.75 -1.38
C ILE A 81 17.18 -3.93 -1.96
N SER A 82 17.59 -4.28 -3.16
CA SER A 82 18.70 -3.61 -3.89
C SER A 82 18.47 -3.69 -5.40
N LYS A 83 19.22 -2.91 -6.17
CA LYS A 83 19.21 -3.02 -7.65
C LYS A 83 19.54 -4.44 -8.14
N ARG A 84 20.27 -5.24 -7.34
CA ARG A 84 20.72 -6.59 -7.75
C ARG A 84 19.60 -7.64 -7.65
N ASN A 85 18.66 -7.47 -6.73
CA ASN A 85 17.63 -8.49 -6.45
C ASN A 85 16.21 -8.07 -6.77
N VAL A 86 15.91 -6.77 -6.96
CA VAL A 86 14.54 -6.29 -7.11
C VAL A 86 13.83 -6.83 -8.36
N GLU A 87 14.55 -7.01 -9.48
CA GLU A 87 13.97 -7.60 -10.69
C GLU A 87 13.53 -9.05 -10.45
N LEU A 88 14.40 -9.84 -9.80
CA LEU A 88 14.09 -11.23 -9.46
C LEU A 88 12.89 -11.31 -8.52
N LEU A 89 12.86 -10.46 -7.49
CA LEU A 89 11.76 -10.40 -6.52
C LEU A 89 10.43 -10.04 -7.19
N ILE A 90 10.43 -9.07 -8.13
CA ILE A 90 9.24 -8.73 -8.92
C ILE A 90 8.79 -9.93 -9.76
N LYS A 91 9.70 -10.59 -10.46
CA LYS A 91 9.37 -11.76 -11.30
C LYS A 91 8.81 -12.92 -10.46
N GLU A 92 9.40 -13.20 -9.32
CA GLU A 92 8.89 -14.22 -8.38
C GLU A 92 7.48 -13.86 -7.87
N MET A 93 7.26 -12.59 -7.48
CA MET A 93 5.95 -12.11 -7.04
C MET A 93 4.90 -12.20 -8.16
N VAL A 94 5.23 -11.79 -9.39
CA VAL A 94 4.34 -11.92 -10.55
C VAL A 94 3.99 -13.39 -10.79
N SER A 95 4.98 -14.28 -10.75
CA SER A 95 4.76 -15.73 -10.88
C SER A 95 3.83 -16.29 -9.80
N ALA A 96 3.99 -15.84 -8.55
CA ALA A 96 3.20 -16.30 -7.41
C ALA A 96 1.76 -15.77 -7.41
N THR A 97 1.56 -14.52 -7.85
CA THR A 97 0.28 -13.80 -7.70
C THR A 97 -0.49 -13.63 -9.00
N GLY A 98 0.21 -13.63 -10.14
CA GLY A 98 -0.36 -13.26 -11.43
C GLY A 98 -0.70 -11.77 -11.57
N THR A 99 -0.28 -10.92 -10.61
CA THR A 99 -0.54 -9.47 -10.68
C THR A 99 0.37 -8.80 -11.69
N THR A 100 -0.19 -7.88 -12.49
CA THR A 100 0.56 -7.10 -13.50
C THR A 100 0.44 -5.60 -13.27
N ASP A 101 -0.40 -5.17 -12.30
CA ASP A 101 -0.55 -3.75 -11.99
C ASP A 101 0.72 -3.20 -11.30
N PRO A 102 1.43 -2.21 -11.90
CA PRO A 102 2.68 -1.68 -11.37
C PRO A 102 2.57 -1.11 -9.97
N PHE A 103 1.42 -0.52 -9.63
CA PHE A 103 1.20 0.01 -8.29
C PHE A 103 1.10 -1.13 -7.27
N THR A 104 0.29 -2.14 -7.55
CA THR A 104 0.13 -3.32 -6.66
C THR A 104 1.46 -4.04 -6.48
N ILE A 105 2.22 -4.26 -7.57
CA ILE A 105 3.55 -4.90 -7.48
C ILE A 105 4.45 -4.13 -6.52
N THR A 106 4.60 -2.82 -6.69
CA THR A 106 5.51 -2.04 -5.85
C THR A 106 5.02 -1.81 -4.44
N TYR A 107 3.71 -1.85 -4.23
CA TYR A 107 3.12 -1.71 -2.90
C TYR A 107 3.24 -2.99 -2.10
N GLU A 108 2.95 -4.15 -2.70
CA GLU A 108 2.93 -5.44 -2.01
C GLU A 108 4.30 -6.16 -2.00
N LEU A 109 5.29 -5.65 -2.74
CA LEU A 109 6.63 -6.27 -2.80
C LEU A 109 7.29 -6.36 -1.42
N GLN A 110 7.02 -5.40 -0.53
CA GLN A 110 7.54 -5.41 0.83
C GLN A 110 6.98 -6.60 1.62
N LEU A 111 5.66 -6.81 1.54
CA LEU A 111 5.02 -7.95 2.19
C LEU A 111 5.47 -9.28 1.58
N PHE A 112 5.64 -9.34 0.25
CA PHE A 112 6.19 -10.49 -0.44
C PHE A 112 7.57 -10.89 0.14
N CYS A 113 8.47 -9.90 0.28
CA CYS A 113 9.79 -10.12 0.84
C CYS A 113 9.74 -10.54 2.32
N VAL A 114 8.86 -9.94 3.11
CA VAL A 114 8.64 -10.35 4.51
C VAL A 114 8.16 -11.79 4.60
N CYS A 115 7.14 -12.17 3.84
CA CYS A 115 6.61 -13.53 3.85
C CYS A 115 7.65 -14.58 3.40
N ARG A 116 8.54 -14.19 2.48
CA ARG A 116 9.65 -15.04 2.03
C ARG A 116 10.69 -15.31 3.13
N GLU A 117 11.03 -14.28 3.93
CA GLU A 117 12.11 -14.33 4.91
C GLU A 117 11.63 -14.72 6.32
N ALA A 118 10.36 -14.47 6.65
CA ALA A 118 9.80 -14.80 7.95
C ALA A 118 9.88 -16.32 8.22
N LYS A 119 10.35 -16.67 9.40
CA LYS A 119 10.40 -18.07 9.86
C LYS A 119 9.07 -18.52 10.44
N GLU A 120 8.33 -17.58 11.00
CA GLU A 120 7.04 -17.78 11.62
C GLU A 120 5.96 -18.07 10.56
N ASP A 121 5.03 -18.98 10.86
CA ASP A 121 3.93 -19.31 9.95
C ASP A 121 2.85 -18.23 9.93
N THR A 122 2.80 -17.41 10.97
CA THR A 122 1.81 -16.34 11.13
C THR A 122 2.47 -14.96 10.96
N VAL A 123 1.92 -14.15 10.06
CA VAL A 123 2.40 -12.79 9.80
C VAL A 123 1.28 -11.80 10.08
N ILE A 124 1.50 -10.88 11.00
CA ILE A 124 0.58 -9.77 11.30
C ILE A 124 0.97 -8.55 10.47
N THR A 125 -0.04 -7.85 9.93
CA THR A 125 0.13 -6.63 9.13
C THR A 125 -0.65 -5.46 9.72
N GLY A 126 -0.22 -4.24 9.39
CA GLY A 126 -0.96 -3.01 9.69
C GLY A 126 -1.98 -2.62 8.62
N GLN A 127 -2.36 -3.55 7.75
CA GLN A 127 -3.27 -3.30 6.63
C GLN A 127 -4.68 -2.95 7.13
N GLY A 128 -5.35 -2.05 6.41
CA GLY A 128 -6.65 -1.49 6.79
C GLY A 128 -6.57 -0.22 7.64
N ALA A 129 -5.46 0.02 8.34
CA ALA A 129 -5.32 1.22 9.16
C ALA A 129 -5.39 2.53 8.36
N ASP A 130 -4.89 2.55 7.13
CA ASP A 130 -4.92 3.74 6.26
C ASP A 130 -6.33 4.04 5.75
N GLU A 131 -7.10 3.02 5.47
CA GLU A 131 -8.44 3.12 4.91
C GLU A 131 -9.49 3.44 5.98
N TYR A 132 -9.41 2.78 7.12
CA TYR A 132 -10.41 2.92 8.18
C TYR A 132 -10.11 4.05 9.16
N PHE A 133 -8.83 4.41 9.37
CA PHE A 133 -8.41 5.50 10.25
C PHE A 133 -7.79 6.69 9.49
N MET A 134 -8.04 6.79 8.19
CA MET A 134 -7.71 7.94 7.34
C MET A 134 -6.23 8.34 7.36
N GLY A 135 -5.35 7.38 7.09
CA GLY A 135 -3.89 7.59 7.11
C GLY A 135 -3.30 8.19 5.84
N CYS A 136 -4.00 8.13 4.71
CA CYS A 136 -3.49 8.62 3.43
C CYS A 136 -3.54 10.15 3.33
N ALA A 137 -2.54 10.75 2.67
CA ALA A 137 -2.47 12.19 2.42
C ALA A 137 -3.66 12.72 1.58
N LYS A 138 -4.22 11.87 0.73
CA LYS A 138 -5.38 12.21 -0.11
C LYS A 138 -6.66 12.54 0.69
N PHE A 139 -6.71 12.21 1.97
CA PHE A 139 -7.86 12.54 2.83
C PHE A 139 -7.78 13.92 3.47
N VAL A 140 -6.64 14.62 3.33
CA VAL A 140 -6.44 15.98 3.86
C VAL A 140 -7.00 17.00 2.87
N ASP A 141 -7.60 18.09 3.39
CA ASP A 141 -8.11 19.23 2.61
C ASP A 141 -9.09 18.89 1.48
N GLN A 142 -9.93 17.90 1.67
CA GLN A 142 -10.96 17.51 0.69
C GLN A 142 -12.30 18.18 0.98
N THR A 143 -13.15 18.33 -0.06
CA THR A 143 -14.59 18.57 0.15
C THR A 143 -15.24 17.31 0.76
N ASP A 144 -16.42 17.44 1.36
CA ASP A 144 -17.11 16.28 1.95
C ASP A 144 -17.38 15.18 0.91
N ARG A 145 -17.82 15.58 -0.29
CA ARG A 145 -18.07 14.65 -1.39
C ARG A 145 -16.79 13.95 -1.87
N ASP A 146 -15.70 14.68 -2.06
CA ASP A 146 -14.42 14.12 -2.53
C ASP A 146 -13.83 13.19 -1.48
N TYR A 147 -13.96 13.54 -0.20
CA TYR A 147 -13.53 12.71 0.90
C TYR A 147 -14.25 11.35 0.92
N GLU A 148 -15.60 11.34 0.85
CA GLU A 148 -16.38 10.11 0.84
C GLU A 148 -16.02 9.25 -0.37
N MET A 149 -15.97 9.83 -1.56
CA MET A 149 -15.59 9.12 -2.78
C MET A 149 -14.19 8.52 -2.70
N GLN A 150 -13.21 9.24 -2.15
CA GLN A 150 -11.84 8.75 -2.03
C GLN A 150 -11.70 7.68 -0.94
N ARG A 151 -12.45 7.79 0.16
CA ARG A 151 -12.51 6.77 1.21
C ARG A 151 -13.07 5.47 0.64
N ASP A 152 -14.22 5.53 -0.03
CA ASP A 152 -14.88 4.35 -0.59
C ASP A 152 -14.01 3.67 -1.65
N ALA A 153 -13.38 4.45 -2.53
CA ALA A 153 -12.42 3.93 -3.50
C ALA A 153 -11.17 3.29 -2.84
N ALA A 154 -10.71 3.82 -1.69
CA ALA A 154 -9.59 3.23 -0.97
C ALA A 154 -9.98 1.88 -0.34
N VAL A 155 -11.14 1.79 0.30
CA VAL A 155 -11.67 0.56 0.88
C VAL A 155 -11.95 -0.48 -0.22
N GLU A 156 -12.55 -0.06 -1.34
CA GLU A 156 -12.79 -0.94 -2.47
C GLU A 156 -11.49 -1.54 -3.02
N ARG A 157 -10.46 -0.71 -3.22
CA ARG A 157 -9.14 -1.18 -3.65
C ARG A 157 -8.51 -2.14 -2.64
N LEU A 158 -8.58 -1.84 -1.34
CA LEU A 158 -8.11 -2.72 -0.29
C LEU A 158 -8.73 -4.11 -0.42
N ILE A 159 -10.06 -4.17 -0.48
CA ILE A 159 -10.81 -5.44 -0.46
C ILE A 159 -10.68 -6.20 -1.80
N LYS A 160 -10.75 -5.48 -2.95
CA LYS A 160 -10.80 -6.15 -4.26
C LYS A 160 -9.43 -6.38 -4.90
N VAL A 161 -8.38 -5.66 -4.47
CA VAL A 161 -7.06 -5.73 -5.11
C VAL A 161 -5.97 -6.13 -4.11
N SER A 162 -5.78 -5.35 -3.02
CA SER A 162 -4.67 -5.59 -2.11
C SER A 162 -4.82 -6.91 -1.36
N ILE A 163 -5.91 -7.12 -0.64
CA ILE A 163 -6.12 -8.36 0.13
C ILE A 163 -6.06 -9.63 -0.75
N PRO A 164 -6.71 -9.71 -1.94
CA PRO A 164 -6.55 -10.87 -2.81
C PRO A 164 -5.10 -11.11 -3.26
N CYS A 165 -4.30 -10.06 -3.50
CA CYS A 165 -2.89 -10.19 -3.83
C CYS A 165 -2.08 -10.72 -2.63
N GLU A 166 -2.27 -10.14 -1.46
CA GLU A 166 -1.61 -10.56 -0.21
C GLU A 166 -1.92 -12.00 0.17
N LEU A 167 -3.18 -12.46 0.00
CA LEU A 167 -3.56 -13.84 0.24
C LEU A 167 -2.88 -14.83 -0.73
N LYS A 168 -2.65 -14.42 -1.99
CA LYS A 168 -1.86 -15.23 -2.93
C LYS A 168 -0.39 -15.29 -2.51
N ILE A 169 0.19 -14.17 -2.04
CA ILE A 169 1.54 -14.12 -1.48
C ILE A 169 1.65 -15.09 -0.28
N ALA A 170 0.73 -14.97 0.66
CA ALA A 170 0.69 -15.83 1.84
C ALA A 170 0.60 -17.31 1.48
N LYS A 171 -0.30 -17.66 0.57
CA LYS A 171 -0.44 -19.03 0.05
C LYS A 171 0.84 -19.55 -0.58
N HIS A 172 1.55 -18.72 -1.35
CA HIS A 172 2.80 -19.11 -2.01
C HIS A 172 3.89 -19.50 -1.01
N PHE A 173 3.98 -18.81 0.12
CA PHE A 173 4.97 -19.08 1.17
C PHE A 173 4.44 -19.93 2.33
N GLY A 174 3.20 -20.44 2.25
CA GLY A 174 2.58 -21.20 3.33
C GLY A 174 2.33 -20.39 4.60
N LYS A 175 2.11 -19.08 4.48
CA LYS A 175 1.90 -18.16 5.60
C LYS A 175 0.40 -17.92 5.86
N CYS A 176 0.09 -17.59 7.12
CA CYS A 176 -1.21 -17.10 7.55
C CYS A 176 -1.09 -15.59 7.82
N LEU A 177 -1.78 -14.75 7.04
CA LEU A 177 -1.82 -13.32 7.27
C LEU A 177 -2.94 -12.96 8.23
N LEU A 178 -2.63 -12.06 9.17
CA LEU A 178 -3.58 -11.51 10.13
C LEU A 178 -3.74 -10.00 9.88
N TYR A 179 -5.00 -9.56 9.86
CA TYR A 179 -5.41 -8.18 9.59
C TYR A 179 -6.23 -7.62 10.76
N PRO A 180 -5.62 -7.34 11.92
CA PRO A 180 -6.38 -6.95 13.12
C PRO A 180 -7.25 -5.71 12.89
N TYR A 181 -6.77 -4.70 12.14
CA TYR A 181 -7.55 -3.49 11.86
C TYR A 181 -8.80 -3.72 10.99
N MET A 182 -8.92 -4.89 10.37
CA MET A 182 -10.07 -5.26 9.55
C MET A 182 -11.07 -6.17 10.29
N ALA A 183 -10.89 -6.37 11.59
CA ALA A 183 -11.83 -7.15 12.38
C ALA A 183 -13.20 -6.45 12.45
N GLU A 184 -14.27 -7.23 12.37
CA GLU A 184 -15.66 -6.73 12.28
C GLU A 184 -16.01 -5.78 13.44
N GLU A 185 -15.57 -6.09 14.65
CA GLU A 185 -15.79 -5.26 15.82
C GLU A 185 -15.09 -3.90 15.73
N ILE A 186 -13.90 -3.83 15.12
CA ILE A 186 -13.20 -2.56 14.89
C ILE A 186 -13.93 -1.75 13.85
N LEU A 187 -14.35 -2.38 12.74
CA LEU A 187 -15.13 -1.71 11.70
C LEU A 187 -16.46 -1.18 12.24
N SER A 188 -17.11 -1.94 13.11
CA SER A 188 -18.33 -1.51 13.81
C SER A 188 -18.08 -0.29 14.69
N GLU A 189 -16.97 -0.27 15.47
CA GLU A 189 -16.63 0.90 16.30
C GLU A 189 -16.24 2.11 15.45
N VAL A 190 -15.48 1.93 14.37
CA VAL A 190 -15.19 3.02 13.41
C VAL A 190 -16.47 3.60 12.82
N GLY A 191 -17.46 2.75 12.52
CA GLY A 191 -18.76 3.19 12.01
C GLY A 191 -19.59 4.03 12.98
N LYS A 192 -19.30 4.00 14.30
CA LYS A 192 -19.96 4.83 15.32
C LYS A 192 -19.31 6.20 15.48
N LEU A 193 -18.09 6.40 14.96
CA LEU A 193 -17.37 7.65 15.08
C LEU A 193 -17.95 8.71 14.13
N ASP A 194 -18.00 9.97 14.61
CA ASP A 194 -18.31 11.09 13.71
C ASP A 194 -17.21 11.19 12.64
N GLN A 195 -17.59 11.39 11.39
CA GLN A 195 -16.65 11.60 10.29
C GLN A 195 -15.67 12.75 10.57
N LYS A 196 -16.09 13.76 11.35
CA LYS A 196 -15.22 14.86 11.78
C LYS A 196 -14.08 14.41 12.73
N GLU A 197 -14.26 13.32 13.44
CA GLU A 197 -13.22 12.73 14.29
C GLU A 197 -12.20 11.91 13.50
N LEU A 198 -12.66 11.23 12.46
CA LEU A 198 -11.81 10.41 11.58
C LEU A 198 -11.03 11.27 10.57
N ARG A 199 -11.69 12.32 10.04
CA ARG A 199 -11.13 13.14 8.96
C ARG A 199 -9.95 13.97 9.44
N PRO A 200 -8.76 13.80 8.84
CA PRO A 200 -7.60 14.59 9.20
C PRO A 200 -7.74 16.04 8.73
N LYS A 201 -7.40 16.99 9.61
CA LYS A 201 -7.38 18.42 9.29
C LYS A 201 -6.11 18.83 8.53
N ASP A 202 -5.03 18.10 8.79
CA ASP A 202 -3.70 18.31 8.22
C ASP A 202 -2.90 16.99 8.16
N MET A 203 -1.67 17.07 7.70
CA MET A 203 -0.81 15.90 7.57
C MET A 203 -0.41 15.25 8.90
N ASP A 204 -0.41 16.02 9.98
CA ASP A 204 0.02 15.53 11.31
C ASP A 204 -1.16 14.92 12.09
N SER A 205 -2.39 15.36 11.85
CA SER A 205 -3.61 14.84 12.48
C SER A 205 -4.12 13.54 11.88
N ARG A 206 -3.46 12.99 10.85
CA ARG A 206 -3.82 11.68 10.30
C ARG A 206 -3.71 10.60 11.36
N LYS A 207 -4.74 9.76 11.45
CA LYS A 207 -4.83 8.67 12.43
C LYS A 207 -4.72 9.16 13.88
N SER A 208 -5.26 10.34 14.19
CA SER A 208 -5.22 10.89 15.56
C SER A 208 -5.70 9.89 16.60
N ILE A 209 -6.77 9.14 16.31
CA ILE A 209 -7.33 8.12 17.21
C ILE A 209 -6.30 7.04 17.56
N LEU A 210 -5.57 6.51 16.55
CA LEU A 210 -4.54 5.49 16.80
C LEU A 210 -3.34 6.07 17.55
N ARG A 211 -3.04 7.37 17.37
CA ARG A 211 -1.98 8.07 18.12
C ARG A 211 -2.38 8.24 19.59
N ASP A 212 -3.63 8.61 19.84
CA ASP A 212 -4.16 8.76 21.19
C ASP A 212 -4.16 7.41 21.91
N ILE A 213 -4.58 6.33 21.24
CA ILE A 213 -4.53 4.95 21.75
C ILE A 213 -3.09 4.53 22.06
N ALA A 214 -2.15 4.77 21.16
CA ALA A 214 -0.74 4.43 21.39
C ALA A 214 -0.18 5.18 22.61
N SER A 215 -0.59 6.43 22.82
CA SER A 215 -0.18 7.23 23.97
C SER A 215 -0.80 6.71 25.27
N ASP A 216 -2.09 6.34 25.28
CA ASP A 216 -2.79 5.80 26.45
C ASP A 216 -2.25 4.43 26.88
N LEU A 217 -1.84 3.60 25.91
CA LEU A 217 -1.19 2.32 26.14
C LEU A 217 0.25 2.44 26.68
N GLY A 218 0.79 3.66 26.81
CA GLY A 218 2.13 3.94 27.33
C GLY A 218 3.24 3.92 26.28
N ASP A 219 2.91 4.00 24.98
CA ASP A 219 3.84 3.95 23.87
C ASP A 219 3.92 5.30 23.10
N PRO A 220 4.28 6.43 23.74
CA PRO A 220 4.31 7.74 23.10
C PRO A 220 5.32 7.81 21.93
N CYS A 221 6.34 6.96 21.94
CA CYS A 221 7.30 6.86 20.83
C CYS A 221 6.65 6.31 19.55
N ILE A 222 5.60 5.50 19.65
CA ILE A 222 4.79 5.02 18.52
C ILE A 222 3.86 6.16 18.05
N ALA A 223 3.18 6.83 18.96
CA ALA A 223 2.29 7.94 18.67
C ALA A 223 2.96 9.08 17.89
N ALA A 224 4.23 9.35 18.17
CA ALA A 224 5.01 10.41 17.52
C ALA A 224 5.50 10.04 16.09
N ARG A 225 5.28 8.81 15.60
CA ARG A 225 5.80 8.36 14.30
C ARG A 225 5.15 9.10 13.13
N LYS A 226 5.98 9.58 12.20
CA LYS A 226 5.52 10.22 10.96
C LYS A 226 5.23 9.16 9.90
N LYS A 227 4.15 9.37 9.15
CA LYS A 227 3.71 8.45 8.09
C LYS A 227 4.44 8.72 6.78
N LYS A 228 5.02 7.64 6.20
CA LYS A 228 5.34 7.56 4.75
C LYS A 228 4.62 6.35 4.16
N SER A 229 4.31 6.38 2.86
CA SER A 229 3.81 5.19 2.15
C SER A 229 4.96 4.19 2.00
N SER A 230 4.73 2.91 2.28
CA SER A 230 5.75 1.86 2.34
C SER A 230 6.61 1.76 1.08
N GLN A 231 6.02 1.90 -0.12
CA GLN A 231 6.75 1.87 -1.39
C GLN A 231 7.78 3.02 -1.54
N TYR A 232 7.58 4.16 -0.89
CA TYR A 232 8.52 5.27 -0.85
C TYR A 232 9.41 5.22 0.39
N GLY A 233 8.87 4.75 1.50
CA GLY A 233 9.59 4.55 2.75
C GLY A 233 10.69 3.49 2.65
N SER A 234 10.44 2.42 1.90
CA SER A 234 11.38 1.34 1.59
C SER A 234 12.37 1.67 0.47
N GLU A 235 12.19 2.78 -0.26
CA GLU A 235 12.93 3.17 -1.47
C GLU A 235 12.76 2.23 -2.67
N THR A 236 11.90 1.24 -2.62
CA THR A 236 11.66 0.27 -3.70
C THR A 236 11.33 0.95 -5.02
N THR A 237 10.40 1.93 -5.00
CA THR A 237 10.02 2.70 -6.20
C THR A 237 11.20 3.45 -6.80
N ASN A 238 12.11 3.98 -5.96
CA ASN A 238 13.29 4.72 -6.44
C ASN A 238 14.28 3.80 -7.16
N ILE A 239 14.51 2.60 -6.65
CA ILE A 239 15.36 1.59 -7.29
C ILE A 239 14.77 1.19 -8.66
N ILE A 240 13.48 0.87 -8.71
CA ILE A 240 12.81 0.45 -9.95
C ILE A 240 12.85 1.57 -10.99
N ARG A 241 12.62 2.83 -10.59
CA ARG A 241 12.75 4.00 -11.48
C ARG A 241 14.16 4.17 -12.01
N ALA A 242 15.18 3.92 -11.18
CA ALA A 242 16.58 4.00 -11.61
C ALA A 242 16.90 2.92 -12.64
N LEU A 243 16.47 1.67 -12.43
CA LEU A 243 16.65 0.57 -13.38
C LEU A 243 15.89 0.81 -14.70
N ALA A 244 14.68 1.32 -14.62
CA ALA A 244 13.90 1.69 -15.82
C ALA A 244 14.64 2.73 -16.67
N ARG A 245 15.20 3.78 -16.04
CA ARG A 245 16.01 4.80 -16.72
C ARG A 245 17.29 4.22 -17.36
N GLU A 246 17.99 3.32 -16.66
CA GLU A 246 19.17 2.63 -17.19
C GLU A 246 18.85 1.82 -18.45
N LYS A 247 17.62 1.32 -18.56
CA LYS A 247 17.11 0.60 -19.74
C LYS A 247 16.41 1.50 -20.78
N GLY A 248 16.38 2.82 -20.57
CA GLY A 248 15.71 3.77 -21.46
C GLY A 248 14.18 3.61 -21.50
N MET A 249 13.58 3.12 -20.42
CA MET A 249 12.15 2.83 -20.31
C MET A 249 11.47 3.74 -19.29
N TYR A 250 10.16 3.95 -19.43
CA TYR A 250 9.35 4.50 -18.37
C TYR A 250 9.10 3.45 -17.27
N TYR A 251 8.82 3.92 -16.06
CA TYR A 251 8.62 3.08 -14.89
C TYR A 251 7.58 1.96 -15.08
N ASN A 252 6.39 2.31 -15.62
CA ASN A 252 5.33 1.32 -15.84
C ASN A 252 5.68 0.34 -16.97
N GLU A 253 6.33 0.81 -18.04
CA GLU A 253 6.80 -0.03 -19.15
C GLU A 253 7.83 -1.06 -18.67
N TYR A 254 8.73 -0.61 -17.79
CA TYR A 254 9.74 -1.50 -17.24
C TYR A 254 9.11 -2.62 -16.40
N ILE A 255 8.16 -2.29 -15.50
CA ILE A 255 7.46 -3.31 -14.74
C ILE A 255 6.65 -4.22 -15.66
N ALA A 256 5.94 -3.66 -16.64
CA ALA A 256 5.19 -4.44 -17.62
C ALA A 256 6.08 -5.43 -18.37
N SER A 257 7.30 -5.02 -18.77
CA SER A 257 8.25 -5.92 -19.45
C SER A 257 8.68 -7.09 -18.57
N LEU A 258 8.86 -6.86 -17.26
CA LEU A 258 9.18 -7.94 -16.32
C LEU A 258 7.99 -8.90 -16.13
N CYS A 259 6.75 -8.37 -16.13
CA CYS A 259 5.54 -9.19 -16.08
C CYS A 259 5.40 -10.06 -17.34
N GLU A 260 5.61 -9.48 -18.52
CA GLU A 260 5.55 -10.21 -19.79
C GLU A 260 6.60 -11.32 -19.88
N GLU A 261 7.83 -11.08 -19.43
CA GLU A 261 8.86 -12.11 -19.36
C GLU A 261 8.41 -13.33 -18.54
N VAL A 262 7.71 -13.11 -17.42
CA VAL A 262 7.22 -14.18 -16.54
C VAL A 262 6.03 -14.92 -17.17
N LEU A 263 5.05 -14.17 -17.68
CA LEU A 263 3.76 -14.73 -18.10
C LEU A 263 3.84 -15.37 -19.51
N SER A 264 4.75 -14.93 -20.36
CA SER A 264 4.95 -15.47 -21.71
C SER A 264 6.03 -16.56 -21.79
N GLY A 265 6.76 -16.81 -20.70
CA GLY A 265 7.85 -17.80 -20.68
C GLY A 265 9.08 -17.42 -21.52
N GLY A 266 9.25 -16.14 -21.89
CA GLY A 266 10.36 -15.64 -22.70
C GLY A 266 10.47 -14.12 -22.69
N PRO A 267 11.58 -13.56 -23.23
CA PRO A 267 11.74 -12.11 -23.32
C PRO A 267 10.63 -11.50 -24.18
N ALA A 268 9.93 -10.52 -23.61
CA ALA A 268 8.76 -9.89 -24.23
C ALA A 268 9.04 -9.34 -25.63
N LYS A 269 8.22 -9.72 -26.60
CA LYS A 269 8.09 -8.92 -27.83
C LYS A 269 7.39 -7.61 -27.41
N ARG A 270 8.07 -6.47 -27.61
CA ARG A 270 7.46 -5.15 -27.37
C ARG A 270 6.24 -5.00 -28.28
N THR A 271 5.02 -5.08 -27.70
CA THR A 271 3.76 -4.97 -28.43
C THR A 271 2.98 -3.70 -28.10
N GLY A 272 3.48 -2.85 -27.20
CA GLY A 272 2.85 -1.58 -26.88
C GLY A 272 3.73 -0.70 -26.00
N SER A 273 3.54 0.62 -26.08
CA SER A 273 4.15 1.60 -25.17
C SER A 273 3.10 2.22 -24.26
N VAL A 274 3.46 2.45 -22.98
CA VAL A 274 2.57 3.07 -22.00
C VAL A 274 2.66 4.59 -22.13
N ILE A 275 1.50 5.25 -22.21
CA ILE A 275 1.39 6.69 -22.26
C ILE A 275 0.95 7.20 -20.88
N ASN A 276 1.78 8.04 -20.28
CA ASN A 276 1.45 8.73 -19.04
C ASN A 276 1.10 10.19 -19.34
N ALA A 277 -0.18 10.55 -19.30
CA ALA A 277 -0.65 11.92 -19.44
C ALA A 277 -1.43 12.33 -18.18
N ARG A 278 -1.30 13.62 -17.78
CA ARG A 278 -2.18 14.24 -16.80
C ARG A 278 -3.32 14.95 -17.55
N ALA A 279 -4.54 14.61 -17.19
CA ALA A 279 -5.73 15.30 -17.67
C ALA A 279 -6.43 15.96 -16.49
N ASP A 280 -7.20 17.02 -16.76
CA ASP A 280 -8.13 17.57 -15.80
C ASP A 280 -9.11 16.49 -15.33
N SER A 281 -9.40 16.44 -14.05
CA SER A 281 -10.19 15.37 -13.44
C SER A 281 -11.64 15.33 -13.98
N ILE A 282 -12.23 16.50 -14.23
CA ILE A 282 -13.60 16.61 -14.76
C ILE A 282 -13.63 16.13 -16.21
N VAL A 283 -12.66 16.60 -17.01
CA VAL A 283 -12.53 16.19 -18.42
C VAL A 283 -12.32 14.70 -18.54
N LYS A 284 -11.46 14.13 -17.66
CA LYS A 284 -11.21 12.69 -17.64
C LYS A 284 -12.48 11.88 -17.37
N VAL A 285 -13.22 12.23 -16.31
CA VAL A 285 -14.46 11.51 -15.94
C VAL A 285 -15.50 11.59 -17.07
N GLN A 286 -15.72 12.78 -17.65
CA GLN A 286 -16.66 12.95 -18.75
C GLN A 286 -16.26 12.14 -20.00
N ALA A 287 -14.97 12.14 -20.33
CA ALA A 287 -14.46 11.36 -21.46
C ALA A 287 -14.61 9.85 -21.23
N GLU A 288 -14.26 9.36 -20.03
CA GLU A 288 -14.39 7.94 -19.68
C GLU A 288 -15.85 7.46 -19.65
N ASP A 289 -16.81 8.32 -19.26
CA ASP A 289 -18.23 8.00 -19.34
C ASP A 289 -18.74 7.85 -20.77
N ILE A 290 -18.30 8.74 -21.68
CA ILE A 290 -18.62 8.63 -23.12
C ILE A 290 -17.98 7.37 -23.72
N LEU A 291 -16.71 7.11 -23.41
CA LEU A 291 -16.02 5.93 -23.91
C LEU A 291 -16.70 4.63 -23.45
N ARG A 292 -17.18 4.59 -22.21
CA ARG A 292 -17.93 3.44 -21.70
C ARG A 292 -19.24 3.21 -22.47
N GLN A 293 -19.95 4.30 -22.85
CA GLN A 293 -21.16 4.21 -23.68
C GLN A 293 -20.88 3.70 -25.08
N LEU A 294 -19.66 3.93 -25.59
CA LEU A 294 -19.21 3.49 -26.90
C LEU A 294 -18.52 2.12 -26.89
N ASP A 295 -18.41 1.49 -25.71
CA ASP A 295 -17.67 0.22 -25.49
C ASP A 295 -16.19 0.30 -25.92
N ILE A 296 -15.56 1.47 -25.69
CA ILE A 296 -14.16 1.76 -26.01
C ILE A 296 -13.40 1.96 -24.69
N SER A 297 -12.28 1.24 -24.51
CA SER A 297 -11.42 1.49 -23.36
C SER A 297 -10.62 2.80 -23.50
N PRO A 298 -10.22 3.45 -22.39
CA PRO A 298 -9.36 4.64 -22.45
C PRO A 298 -8.05 4.42 -23.23
N SER A 299 -7.46 3.22 -23.16
CA SER A 299 -6.24 2.87 -23.89
C SER A 299 -6.49 2.80 -25.40
N GLU A 300 -7.59 2.20 -25.82
CA GLU A 300 -7.99 2.16 -27.23
C GLU A 300 -8.28 3.56 -27.77
N ALA A 301 -8.95 4.42 -26.97
CA ALA A 301 -9.21 5.79 -27.37
C ALA A 301 -7.91 6.59 -27.61
N VAL A 302 -6.90 6.40 -26.75
CA VAL A 302 -5.59 7.02 -26.93
C VAL A 302 -4.88 6.47 -28.17
N GLU A 303 -4.94 5.16 -28.43
CA GLU A 303 -4.39 4.56 -29.65
C GLU A 303 -5.09 5.09 -30.92
N MET A 304 -6.41 5.19 -30.90
CA MET A 304 -7.19 5.78 -32.00
C MET A 304 -6.79 7.24 -32.26
N PHE A 305 -6.56 8.03 -31.19
CA PHE A 305 -6.08 9.39 -31.30
C PHE A 305 -4.69 9.47 -31.97
N TYR A 306 -3.75 8.63 -31.58
CA TYR A 306 -2.43 8.58 -32.22
C TYR A 306 -2.50 8.13 -33.68
N ARG A 307 -3.31 7.13 -34.02
CA ARG A 307 -3.53 6.70 -35.41
C ARG A 307 -4.09 7.86 -36.22
N ARG A 308 -5.03 8.62 -35.68
CA ARG A 308 -5.58 9.79 -36.37
C ARG A 308 -4.51 10.88 -36.64
N ILE A 309 -3.64 11.16 -35.69
CA ILE A 309 -2.50 12.09 -35.91
C ILE A 309 -1.61 11.62 -37.01
N ILE A 310 -1.31 10.32 -37.11
CA ILE A 310 -0.46 9.74 -38.12
C ILE A 310 -1.13 9.86 -39.51
N GLU A 311 -2.42 9.56 -39.61
CA GLU A 311 -3.19 9.65 -40.86
C GLU A 311 -3.31 11.09 -41.34
N ASP A 312 -3.67 12.01 -40.48
CA ASP A 312 -3.89 13.41 -40.81
C ASP A 312 -2.58 14.19 -40.95
N LYS A 313 -1.46 13.65 -40.46
CA LYS A 313 -0.14 14.31 -40.33
C LYS A 313 -0.24 15.72 -39.69
N SER A 314 -1.26 15.93 -38.88
CA SER A 314 -1.55 17.21 -38.23
C SER A 314 -2.39 17.03 -36.97
N MET A 315 -2.35 18.03 -36.06
CA MET A 315 -3.21 18.16 -34.87
C MET A 315 -4.52 18.94 -35.18
N ARG A 316 -4.91 19.13 -36.43
CA ARG A 316 -6.07 20.00 -36.80
C ARG A 316 -7.40 19.60 -36.16
N SER A 317 -7.56 18.33 -35.76
CA SER A 317 -8.75 17.88 -35.02
C SER A 317 -8.78 18.29 -33.56
N VAL A 318 -7.71 18.91 -33.02
CA VAL A 318 -7.52 19.29 -31.63
C VAL A 318 -7.07 20.76 -31.49
N GLU A 319 -7.33 21.59 -32.51
CA GLU A 319 -7.05 23.02 -32.39
C GLU A 319 -7.87 23.58 -31.23
N LYS A 320 -7.15 24.22 -30.26
CA LYS A 320 -7.78 24.98 -29.19
C LYS A 320 -8.77 25.95 -29.82
N ARG A 321 -10.04 25.82 -29.50
CA ARG A 321 -10.96 26.94 -29.65
C ARG A 321 -10.48 28.02 -28.68
N THR A 322 -9.68 28.93 -29.21
CA THR A 322 -9.39 30.21 -28.57
C THR A 322 -10.63 31.08 -28.78
N GLU A 323 -11.48 31.17 -27.80
CA GLU A 323 -12.33 32.31 -27.50
C GLU A 323 -11.82 32.96 -26.23
#